data_be20202e06f00a6bb9112b4f336289bd
#
_entry.id   be20202e06f00a6bb9112b4f336289bd
#
_cell.length_a   1.000
_cell.length_b   1.000
_cell.length_c   1.000
_cell.angle_alpha   90.00
_cell.angle_beta   90.00
_cell.angle_gamma   90.00
#
_symmetry.space_group_name_H-M   'P 1'
#
loop_
_entity.id
_entity.type
_entity.pdbx_description
1 polymer ?
#
loop_
_entity_poly.entity_id
_entity_poly.type
_entity_poly.pdbx_seq_one_letter_code
_entity_poly.pdbx_strand_id
1 'polypeptide(L)'
;MHMNTVSVIIPLYNKEKAIKQTLMSVLNQGNFVSEIIIVDDGSTDSSALIVKEFENPKIKYFYKQNGGVSSARNYGLEKANSDWIFFMDADDLLLSGAIEFLVNLSTKYPIATVCTANYYNVKGNEKKLGSSMKQEGIVSQPLKSLFEFKVVPRTGCTIYSRELLNKIGGFDERISIFEDTEFDLKVLKNAKIAYSPSPIYEHLYEFSELGSSLKPIDKFYAYYINLNHCSFYEKMMKLRIIEWTYYKYQNSNDVAAKKLLRRKMMNNFGWFLIYKVYSKFL
;
A
#
# COMPACT_ATOMS: atom_id res chain seq x y z
N MET A 1 13.53 -8.88 27.48
CA MET A 1 13.56 -8.40 26.09
C MET A 1 12.18 -7.87 25.73
N HIS A 2 12.05 -6.61 25.33
CA HIS A 2 10.79 -6.11 24.79
C HIS A 2 10.54 -6.85 23.47
N MET A 3 9.46 -7.62 23.42
CA MET A 3 9.08 -8.31 22.19
C MET A 3 8.57 -7.25 21.22
N ASN A 4 9.22 -7.11 20.05
CA ASN A 4 8.75 -6.21 19.01
C ASN A 4 7.34 -6.63 18.57
N THR A 5 6.34 -5.83 18.85
CA THR A 5 4.95 -6.08 18.48
C THR A 5 4.49 -5.13 17.38
N VAL A 6 3.43 -5.53 16.69
CA VAL A 6 2.90 -4.82 15.53
C VAL A 6 1.45 -4.39 15.80
N SER A 7 1.13 -3.13 15.53
CA SER A 7 -0.25 -2.66 15.38
C SER A 7 -0.71 -2.89 13.93
N VAL A 8 -1.75 -3.68 13.76
CA VAL A 8 -2.38 -3.92 12.45
C VAL A 8 -3.52 -2.93 12.26
N ILE A 9 -3.48 -2.17 11.17
CA ILE A 9 -4.49 -1.15 10.83
C ILE A 9 -5.27 -1.63 9.61
N ILE A 10 -6.60 -1.73 9.75
CA ILE A 10 -7.50 -2.21 8.69
C ILE A 10 -8.54 -1.12 8.40
N PRO A 11 -8.42 -0.39 7.27
CA PRO A 11 -9.48 0.47 6.78
C PRO A 11 -10.64 -0.39 6.29
N LEU A 12 -11.85 -0.11 6.76
CA LEU A 12 -13.04 -0.88 6.44
C LEU A 12 -14.08 0.02 5.76
N TYR A 13 -14.55 -0.39 4.58
CA TYR A 13 -15.68 0.24 3.90
C TYR A 13 -16.40 -0.77 3.01
N ASN A 14 -17.60 -1.18 3.36
CA ASN A 14 -18.45 -2.09 2.58
C ASN A 14 -17.72 -3.38 2.14
N LYS A 15 -17.23 -4.16 3.10
CA LYS A 15 -16.49 -5.42 2.89
C LYS A 15 -17.12 -6.60 3.63
N GLU A 16 -18.47 -6.64 3.76
CA GLU A 16 -19.18 -7.71 4.48
C GLU A 16 -18.83 -9.13 4.01
N LYS A 17 -18.49 -9.29 2.73
CA LYS A 17 -18.16 -10.61 2.15
C LYS A 17 -16.76 -11.10 2.49
N ALA A 18 -15.84 -10.20 2.87
CA ALA A 18 -14.42 -10.52 3.02
C ALA A 18 -13.90 -10.32 4.45
N ILE A 19 -14.36 -9.29 5.17
CA ILE A 19 -13.79 -8.85 6.45
C ILE A 19 -13.65 -9.97 7.49
N LYS A 20 -14.58 -10.93 7.51
CA LYS A 20 -14.53 -12.07 8.44
C LYS A 20 -13.28 -12.90 8.24
N GLN A 21 -12.97 -13.26 6.99
CA GLN A 21 -11.78 -14.06 6.66
C GLN A 21 -10.49 -13.27 6.90
N THR A 22 -10.48 -11.99 6.54
CA THR A 22 -9.38 -11.07 6.82
C THR A 22 -9.06 -11.04 8.32
N LEU A 23 -10.04 -10.80 9.19
CA LEU A 23 -9.85 -10.76 10.64
C LEU A 23 -9.37 -12.09 11.20
N MET A 24 -9.91 -13.20 10.75
CA MET A 24 -9.43 -14.53 11.15
C MET A 24 -7.97 -14.74 10.79
N SER A 25 -7.54 -14.30 9.60
CA SER A 25 -6.16 -14.42 9.16
C SER A 25 -5.19 -13.58 10.02
N VAL A 26 -5.62 -12.40 10.48
CA VAL A 26 -4.83 -11.52 11.37
C VAL A 26 -4.80 -12.06 12.82
N LEU A 27 -5.91 -12.53 13.34
CA LEU A 27 -5.99 -13.11 14.68
C LEU A 27 -5.10 -14.35 14.82
N ASN A 28 -4.93 -15.11 13.74
CA ASN A 28 -4.06 -16.29 13.70
C ASN A 28 -2.55 -15.97 13.67
N GLN A 29 -2.15 -14.68 13.68
CA GLN A 29 -0.73 -14.27 13.74
C GLN A 29 -0.12 -14.30 15.17
N GLY A 30 -0.90 -14.69 16.14
CA GLY A 30 -0.41 -14.94 17.52
C GLY A 30 -0.01 -13.66 18.27
N ASN A 31 1.06 -13.77 19.06
CA ASN A 31 1.45 -12.73 20.02
C ASN A 31 2.25 -11.57 19.39
N PHE A 32 2.68 -11.69 18.15
CA PHE A 32 3.37 -10.61 17.44
C PHE A 32 2.42 -9.45 17.06
N VAL A 33 1.10 -9.72 17.00
CA VAL A 33 0.08 -8.68 16.87
C VAL A 33 -0.38 -8.24 18.25
N SER A 34 -0.09 -7.01 18.64
CA SER A 34 -0.52 -6.41 19.91
C SER A 34 -1.96 -5.90 19.86
N GLU A 35 -2.36 -5.35 18.73
CA GLU A 35 -3.67 -4.75 18.52
C GLU A 35 -4.05 -4.78 17.04
N ILE A 36 -5.36 -4.83 16.79
CA ILE A 36 -5.99 -4.77 15.46
C ILE A 36 -6.93 -3.58 15.47
N ILE A 37 -6.55 -2.51 14.78
CA ILE A 37 -7.28 -1.26 14.71
C ILE A 37 -8.10 -1.27 13.43
N ILE A 38 -9.42 -1.42 13.58
CA ILE A 38 -10.36 -1.41 12.48
C ILE A 38 -11.00 -0.03 12.43
N VAL A 39 -10.79 0.66 11.31
CA VAL A 39 -11.38 1.97 11.06
C VAL A 39 -12.46 1.84 10.02
N ASP A 40 -13.71 1.82 10.47
CA ASP A 40 -14.88 1.80 9.60
C ASP A 40 -15.12 3.22 9.05
N ASP A 41 -14.85 3.37 7.77
CA ASP A 41 -14.99 4.63 7.04
C ASP A 41 -16.42 4.85 6.52
N GLY A 42 -17.42 4.61 7.37
CA GLY A 42 -18.82 4.85 7.06
C GLY A 42 -19.48 3.73 6.27
N SER A 43 -19.22 2.46 6.60
CA SER A 43 -19.88 1.31 5.95
C SER A 43 -21.40 1.37 6.11
N THR A 44 -22.11 0.96 5.06
CA THR A 44 -23.57 0.90 4.98
C THR A 44 -24.11 -0.52 4.84
N ASP A 45 -23.20 -1.51 4.71
CA ASP A 45 -23.50 -2.94 4.68
C ASP A 45 -23.34 -3.58 6.07
N SER A 46 -23.29 -4.91 6.14
CA SER A 46 -23.14 -5.65 7.41
C SER A 46 -21.71 -5.69 7.96
N SER A 47 -20.74 -5.00 7.35
CA SER A 47 -19.31 -5.05 7.75
C SER A 47 -19.11 -4.75 9.24
N ALA A 48 -19.76 -3.67 9.76
CA ALA A 48 -19.64 -3.27 11.15
C ALA A 48 -20.23 -4.33 12.12
N LEU A 49 -21.33 -4.98 11.75
CA LEU A 49 -21.95 -6.05 12.55
C LEU A 49 -21.02 -7.25 12.64
N ILE A 50 -20.45 -7.68 11.50
CA ILE A 50 -19.51 -8.81 11.43
C ILE A 50 -18.30 -8.57 12.32
N VAL A 51 -17.71 -7.36 12.30
CA VAL A 51 -16.56 -7.04 13.16
C VAL A 51 -16.90 -7.13 14.64
N LYS A 52 -18.11 -6.67 15.04
CA LYS A 52 -18.57 -6.69 16.44
C LYS A 52 -18.88 -8.10 16.98
N GLU A 53 -19.04 -9.09 16.11
CA GLU A 53 -19.17 -10.50 16.51
C GLU A 53 -17.86 -11.09 17.06
N PHE A 54 -16.71 -10.45 16.78
CA PHE A 54 -15.43 -10.92 17.28
C PHE A 54 -15.18 -10.41 18.70
N GLU A 55 -15.40 -11.26 19.69
CA GLU A 55 -15.06 -11.01 21.10
C GLU A 55 -13.56 -11.24 21.36
N ASN A 56 -12.71 -10.33 20.87
CA ASN A 56 -11.27 -10.42 21.06
C ASN A 56 -10.69 -9.09 21.56
N PRO A 57 -9.96 -9.05 22.72
CA PRO A 57 -9.46 -7.82 23.31
C PRO A 57 -8.40 -7.09 22.47
N LYS A 58 -7.82 -7.75 21.46
CA LYS A 58 -6.90 -7.11 20.52
C LYS A 58 -7.62 -6.25 19.49
N ILE A 59 -8.91 -6.47 19.25
CA ILE A 59 -9.70 -5.73 18.25
C ILE A 59 -10.18 -4.40 18.86
N LYS A 60 -9.81 -3.31 18.19
CA LYS A 60 -10.26 -1.95 18.50
C LYS A 60 -11.00 -1.42 17.29
N TYR A 61 -12.32 -1.29 17.40
CA TYR A 61 -13.19 -0.79 16.34
C TYR A 61 -13.45 0.71 16.53
N PHE A 62 -13.24 1.47 15.45
CA PHE A 62 -13.54 2.90 15.37
C PHE A 62 -14.39 3.16 14.15
N TYR A 63 -15.45 3.93 14.33
CA TYR A 63 -16.30 4.44 13.25
C TYR A 63 -15.96 5.90 12.95
N LYS A 64 -15.94 6.27 11.68
CA LYS A 64 -15.86 7.66 11.22
C LYS A 64 -16.74 7.88 9.99
N GLN A 65 -17.11 9.14 9.73
CA GLN A 65 -17.73 9.50 8.47
C GLN A 65 -16.75 9.23 7.31
N ASN A 66 -17.28 8.77 6.17
CA ASN A 66 -16.47 8.42 5.01
C ASN A 66 -15.57 9.57 4.55
N GLY A 67 -14.28 9.33 4.56
CA GLY A 67 -13.22 10.25 4.12
C GLY A 67 -12.23 9.59 3.15
N GLY A 68 -12.47 8.32 2.80
CA GLY A 68 -11.61 7.52 1.93
C GLY A 68 -10.52 6.74 2.66
N VAL A 69 -9.93 5.78 1.96
CA VAL A 69 -8.97 4.81 2.50
C VAL A 69 -7.75 5.46 3.15
N SER A 70 -7.22 6.54 2.57
CA SER A 70 -6.10 7.31 3.12
C SER A 70 -6.44 7.89 4.50
N SER A 71 -7.63 8.50 4.62
CA SER A 71 -8.12 9.07 5.88
C SER A 71 -8.34 8.00 6.95
N ALA A 72 -8.88 6.83 6.57
CA ALA A 72 -9.06 5.71 7.49
C ALA A 72 -7.71 5.14 7.96
N ARG A 73 -6.72 4.97 7.06
CA ARG A 73 -5.38 4.53 7.43
C ARG A 73 -4.67 5.52 8.36
N ASN A 74 -4.78 6.82 8.09
CA ASN A 74 -4.20 7.87 8.94
C ASN A 74 -4.84 7.89 10.32
N TYR A 75 -6.17 7.81 10.41
CA TYR A 75 -6.87 7.73 11.68
C TYR A 75 -6.42 6.50 12.49
N GLY A 76 -6.28 5.35 11.84
CA GLY A 76 -5.75 4.14 12.47
C GLY A 76 -4.31 4.31 12.97
N LEU A 77 -3.47 5.00 12.20
CA LEU A 77 -2.08 5.30 12.58
C LEU A 77 -2.01 6.15 13.86
N GLU A 78 -2.90 7.13 14.03
CA GLU A 78 -3.01 7.95 15.24
C GLU A 78 -3.41 7.13 16.49
N LYS A 79 -4.19 6.06 16.30
CA LYS A 79 -4.66 5.16 17.39
C LYS A 79 -3.69 4.04 17.72
N ALA A 80 -2.72 3.77 16.84
CA ALA A 80 -1.76 2.69 16.99
C ALA A 80 -0.73 3.01 18.08
N ASN A 81 -0.27 1.98 18.84
CA ASN A 81 0.66 2.15 19.97
C ASN A 81 1.98 1.39 19.80
N SER A 82 2.07 0.40 18.88
CA SER A 82 3.29 -0.38 18.69
C SER A 82 4.38 0.39 17.95
N ASP A 83 5.63 -0.05 18.07
CA ASP A 83 6.77 0.50 17.35
C ASP A 83 6.76 0.16 15.86
N TRP A 84 6.09 -0.94 15.50
CA TRP A 84 5.88 -1.35 14.12
C TRP A 84 4.41 -1.26 13.73
N ILE A 85 4.17 -0.73 12.54
CA ILE A 85 2.84 -0.53 11.95
C ILE A 85 2.71 -1.40 10.71
N PHE A 86 1.58 -2.07 10.59
CA PHE A 86 1.19 -2.88 9.44
C PHE A 86 -0.17 -2.41 8.93
N PHE A 87 -0.23 -1.98 7.68
CA PHE A 87 -1.51 -1.67 7.02
C PHE A 87 -1.98 -2.89 6.24
N MET A 88 -3.26 -3.20 6.34
CA MET A 88 -3.86 -4.35 5.65
C MET A 88 -5.23 -3.98 5.11
N ASP A 89 -5.51 -4.34 3.88
CA ASP A 89 -6.83 -4.12 3.28
C ASP A 89 -7.84 -5.15 3.81
N ALA A 90 -9.11 -4.72 3.94
CA ALA A 90 -10.17 -5.50 4.60
C ALA A 90 -10.70 -6.70 3.76
N ASP A 91 -10.11 -6.92 2.60
CA ASP A 91 -10.48 -7.95 1.62
C ASP A 91 -9.32 -8.88 1.22
N ASP A 92 -8.22 -8.86 1.97
CA ASP A 92 -7.02 -9.64 1.69
C ASP A 92 -6.70 -10.62 2.84
N LEU A 93 -5.74 -11.53 2.63
CA LEU A 93 -5.41 -12.59 3.59
C LEU A 93 -3.92 -12.62 3.94
N LEU A 94 -3.62 -12.75 5.23
CA LEU A 94 -2.28 -13.09 5.71
C LEU A 94 -2.07 -14.61 5.72
N LEU A 95 -0.90 -15.03 5.26
CA LEU A 95 -0.46 -16.41 5.46
C LEU A 95 -0.04 -16.64 6.92
N SER A 96 -0.05 -17.88 7.36
CA SER A 96 0.36 -18.23 8.72
C SER A 96 1.80 -17.78 9.01
N GLY A 97 2.01 -17.14 10.18
CA GLY A 97 3.33 -16.66 10.61
C GLY A 97 3.84 -15.41 9.88
N ALA A 98 3.00 -14.73 9.07
CA ALA A 98 3.40 -13.56 8.28
C ALA A 98 3.98 -12.41 9.11
N ILE A 99 3.31 -12.06 10.22
CA ILE A 99 3.77 -10.97 11.10
C ILE A 99 5.04 -11.36 11.86
N GLU A 100 5.10 -12.58 12.38
CA GLU A 100 6.33 -13.12 13.00
C GLU A 100 7.50 -13.06 12.03
N PHE A 101 7.29 -13.47 10.78
CA PHE A 101 8.30 -13.42 9.74
C PHE A 101 8.86 -12.01 9.52
N LEU A 102 8.00 -11.00 9.43
CA LEU A 102 8.42 -9.60 9.26
C LEU A 102 9.14 -9.05 10.50
N VAL A 103 8.71 -9.40 11.70
CA VAL A 103 9.40 -9.03 12.95
C VAL A 103 10.78 -9.69 13.03
N ASN A 104 10.91 -10.96 12.64
CA ASN A 104 12.20 -11.65 12.58
C ASN A 104 13.11 -11.00 11.52
N LEU A 105 12.56 -10.56 10.38
CA LEU A 105 13.30 -9.83 9.36
C LEU A 105 13.84 -8.49 9.92
N SER A 106 13.06 -7.77 10.73
CA SER A 106 13.51 -6.53 11.39
C SER A 106 14.63 -6.77 12.40
N THR A 107 14.57 -7.88 13.11
CA THR A 107 15.61 -8.29 14.05
C THR A 107 16.90 -8.68 13.32
N LYS A 108 16.78 -9.37 12.18
CA LYS A 108 17.92 -9.77 11.33
C LYS A 108 18.60 -8.57 10.67
N TYR A 109 17.84 -7.54 10.33
CA TYR A 109 18.33 -6.31 9.70
C TYR A 109 18.00 -5.07 10.54
N PRO A 110 18.67 -4.84 11.68
CA PRO A 110 18.29 -3.80 12.65
C PRO A 110 18.42 -2.36 12.14
N ILE A 111 19.12 -2.13 11.03
CA ILE A 111 19.15 -0.82 10.37
C ILE A 111 17.91 -0.54 9.52
N ALA A 112 17.08 -1.56 9.25
CA ALA A 112 15.88 -1.39 8.45
C ALA A 112 14.79 -0.67 9.24
N THR A 113 14.22 0.36 8.64
CA THR A 113 13.04 1.07 9.13
C THR A 113 11.77 0.60 8.42
N VAL A 114 11.92 -0.26 7.41
CA VAL A 114 10.85 -0.96 6.69
C VAL A 114 11.29 -2.39 6.43
N CYS A 115 10.41 -3.34 6.76
CA CYS A 115 10.61 -4.74 6.39
C CYS A 115 9.43 -5.17 5.52
N THR A 116 9.72 -5.66 4.32
CA THR A 116 8.72 -6.09 3.36
C THR A 116 9.05 -7.48 2.84
N ALA A 117 8.03 -8.24 2.51
CA ALA A 117 8.16 -9.56 1.92
C ALA A 117 7.37 -9.65 0.62
N ASN A 118 7.51 -10.76 -0.09
CA ASN A 118 6.75 -10.98 -1.30
C ASN A 118 5.29 -11.35 -0.98
N TYR A 119 4.46 -11.36 -1.99
CA TYR A 119 3.04 -11.65 -1.91
C TYR A 119 2.53 -12.36 -3.16
N TYR A 120 1.36 -12.95 -3.06
CA TYR A 120 0.65 -13.49 -4.21
C TYR A 120 -0.46 -12.53 -4.66
N ASN A 121 -0.51 -12.28 -5.95
CA ASN A 121 -1.70 -11.79 -6.65
C ASN A 121 -2.56 -13.00 -6.99
N VAL A 122 -3.77 -13.08 -6.44
CA VAL A 122 -4.68 -14.22 -6.59
C VAL A 122 -5.87 -13.82 -7.45
N LYS A 123 -6.07 -14.55 -8.56
CA LYS A 123 -7.23 -14.37 -9.46
C LYS A 123 -7.83 -15.74 -9.79
N GLY A 124 -8.96 -16.07 -9.17
CA GLY A 124 -9.50 -17.41 -9.20
C GLY A 124 -8.48 -18.41 -8.66
N ASN A 125 -8.09 -19.40 -9.46
CA ASN A 125 -7.08 -20.41 -9.07
C ASN A 125 -5.63 -20.01 -9.41
N GLU A 126 -5.41 -18.87 -10.05
CA GLU A 126 -4.07 -18.43 -10.41
C GLU A 126 -3.44 -17.62 -9.28
N LYS A 127 -2.18 -17.95 -8.93
CA LYS A 127 -1.34 -17.21 -7.99
C LYS A 127 -0.05 -16.76 -8.68
N LYS A 128 0.23 -15.45 -8.67
CA LYS A 128 1.45 -14.88 -9.25
C LYS A 128 2.16 -14.04 -8.19
N LEU A 129 3.49 -14.18 -8.08
CA LEU A 129 4.31 -13.34 -7.20
C LEU A 129 4.26 -11.88 -7.65
N GLY A 130 4.16 -10.97 -6.66
CA GLY A 130 4.10 -9.53 -6.91
C GLY A 130 5.46 -8.90 -7.16
N SER A 131 6.51 -9.39 -6.49
CA SER A 131 7.90 -8.91 -6.62
C SER A 131 8.77 -9.96 -7.30
N SER A 132 9.74 -9.53 -8.12
CA SER A 132 10.58 -10.44 -8.90
C SER A 132 11.98 -10.69 -8.30
N MET A 133 12.41 -9.93 -7.27
CA MET A 133 13.71 -10.11 -6.63
C MET A 133 13.77 -11.45 -5.89
N LYS A 134 14.83 -12.22 -6.14
CA LYS A 134 15.04 -13.57 -5.57
C LYS A 134 15.86 -13.59 -4.28
N GLN A 135 16.59 -12.51 -4.00
CA GLN A 135 17.52 -12.43 -2.88
C GLN A 135 16.92 -11.68 -1.71
N GLU A 136 17.09 -12.22 -0.51
CA GLU A 136 16.79 -11.53 0.73
C GLU A 136 17.94 -10.57 1.09
N GLY A 137 17.61 -9.41 1.66
CA GLY A 137 18.60 -8.48 2.17
C GLY A 137 18.15 -7.02 2.15
N ILE A 138 19.11 -6.13 2.44
CA ILE A 138 18.88 -4.69 2.34
C ILE A 138 18.83 -4.27 0.87
N VAL A 139 17.76 -3.57 0.51
CA VAL A 139 17.55 -3.07 -0.86
C VAL A 139 18.43 -1.83 -1.09
N SER A 140 19.46 -1.97 -1.94
CA SER A 140 20.45 -0.91 -2.17
C SER A 140 19.90 0.28 -2.96
N GLN A 141 18.97 0.04 -3.89
CA GLN A 141 18.37 1.05 -4.77
C GLN A 141 16.82 0.93 -4.75
N PRO A 142 16.14 1.38 -3.67
CA PRO A 142 14.72 1.13 -3.49
C PRO A 142 13.83 1.67 -4.63
N LEU A 143 14.04 2.92 -5.06
CA LEU A 143 13.26 3.52 -6.14
C LEU A 143 13.47 2.84 -7.50
N LYS A 144 14.69 2.35 -7.76
CA LYS A 144 14.96 1.52 -8.95
C LYS A 144 14.24 0.19 -8.86
N SER A 145 14.32 -0.46 -7.69
CA SER A 145 13.67 -1.75 -7.47
C SER A 145 12.15 -1.67 -7.60
N LEU A 146 11.53 -0.57 -7.16
CA LEU A 146 10.11 -0.32 -7.39
C LEU A 146 9.83 -0.13 -8.89
N PHE A 147 10.60 0.71 -9.58
CA PHE A 147 10.41 0.98 -11.00
C PHE A 147 10.54 -0.30 -11.85
N GLU A 148 11.46 -1.20 -11.50
CA GLU A 148 11.69 -2.48 -12.18
C GLU A 148 10.80 -3.62 -11.67
N PHE A 149 9.83 -3.37 -10.78
CA PHE A 149 8.98 -4.37 -10.12
C PHE A 149 9.77 -5.49 -9.41
N LYS A 150 11.01 -5.21 -9.00
CA LYS A 150 11.84 -6.14 -8.24
C LYS A 150 11.41 -6.24 -6.80
N VAL A 151 11.15 -5.10 -6.17
CA VAL A 151 10.57 -5.00 -4.82
C VAL A 151 9.44 -3.99 -4.89
N VAL A 152 8.25 -4.46 -4.60
CA VAL A 152 7.03 -3.63 -4.54
C VAL A 152 6.50 -3.72 -3.12
N PRO A 153 6.83 -2.77 -2.25
CA PRO A 153 6.18 -2.67 -0.94
C PRO A 153 4.69 -2.53 -1.16
N ARG A 154 3.91 -3.26 -0.38
CA ARG A 154 2.46 -3.18 -0.47
C ARG A 154 1.87 -3.19 0.93
N THR A 155 0.77 -2.50 1.12
CA THR A 155 -0.10 -2.76 2.26
C THR A 155 -0.43 -4.26 2.28
N GLY A 156 -0.32 -4.91 3.45
CA GLY A 156 -0.52 -6.36 3.58
C GLY A 156 0.75 -7.21 3.54
N CYS A 157 1.90 -6.68 3.11
CA CYS A 157 3.17 -7.43 3.16
C CYS A 157 4.35 -6.63 3.74
N THR A 158 4.09 -5.50 4.39
CA THR A 158 5.13 -4.55 4.84
C THR A 158 4.85 -4.03 6.24
N ILE A 159 5.86 -4.09 7.13
CA ILE A 159 5.87 -3.34 8.40
C ILE A 159 6.73 -2.09 8.27
N TYR A 160 6.26 -1.02 8.89
CA TYR A 160 6.91 0.29 8.90
C TYR A 160 7.25 0.66 10.35
N SER A 161 8.47 1.15 10.61
CA SER A 161 8.77 1.68 11.94
C SER A 161 7.97 2.97 12.18
N ARG A 162 7.45 3.13 13.40
CA ARG A 162 6.74 4.35 13.81
C ARG A 162 7.60 5.60 13.63
N GLU A 163 8.91 5.50 13.94
CA GLU A 163 9.85 6.61 13.75
C GLU A 163 9.85 7.11 12.30
N LEU A 164 9.90 6.18 11.33
CA LEU A 164 9.82 6.56 9.91
C LEU A 164 8.50 7.25 9.59
N LEU A 165 7.36 6.68 10.02
CA LEU A 165 6.04 7.25 9.74
C LEU A 165 5.86 8.64 10.37
N ASN A 166 6.36 8.85 11.58
CA ASN A 166 6.38 10.17 12.21
C ASN A 166 7.19 11.19 11.40
N LYS A 167 8.29 10.76 10.76
CA LYS A 167 9.14 11.61 9.94
C LYS A 167 8.52 11.98 8.59
N ILE A 168 7.90 11.01 7.91
CA ILE A 168 7.41 11.21 6.53
C ILE A 168 5.93 11.59 6.45
N GLY A 169 5.19 11.45 7.53
CA GLY A 169 3.73 11.56 7.59
C GLY A 169 3.02 10.31 7.04
N GLY A 170 1.70 10.31 7.14
CA GLY A 170 0.82 9.26 6.62
C GLY A 170 0.53 9.38 5.12
N PHE A 171 -0.62 8.90 4.72
CA PHE A 171 -1.14 8.97 3.36
C PHE A 171 -1.67 10.37 3.03
N ASP A 172 -1.60 10.79 1.76
CA ASP A 172 -2.22 12.05 1.31
C ASP A 172 -3.74 11.83 1.11
N GLU A 173 -4.55 12.40 1.97
CA GLU A 173 -6.02 12.21 1.96
C GLU A 173 -6.74 12.84 0.76
N ARG A 174 -6.04 13.71 0.00
CA ARG A 174 -6.57 14.28 -1.24
C ARG A 174 -6.61 13.24 -2.36
N ILE A 175 -5.76 12.21 -2.28
CA ILE A 175 -5.54 11.20 -3.30
C ILE A 175 -6.34 9.95 -2.95
N SER A 176 -7.09 9.43 -3.92
CA SER A 176 -7.84 8.17 -3.80
C SER A 176 -7.45 7.14 -4.86
N ILE A 177 -6.60 7.53 -5.83
CA ILE A 177 -6.07 6.63 -6.87
C ILE A 177 -4.56 6.82 -6.96
N PHE A 178 -3.81 5.73 -6.78
CA PHE A 178 -2.36 5.70 -6.61
C PHE A 178 -1.89 6.37 -5.30
N GLU A 179 -2.73 6.40 -4.26
CA GLU A 179 -2.39 6.87 -2.93
C GLU A 179 -1.29 6.00 -2.28
N ASP A 180 -1.35 4.68 -2.53
CA ASP A 180 -0.34 3.70 -2.16
C ASP A 180 1.01 3.98 -2.82
N THR A 181 1.00 4.25 -4.12
CA THR A 181 2.23 4.57 -4.86
C THR A 181 2.83 5.92 -4.44
N GLU A 182 2.00 6.92 -4.10
CA GLU A 182 2.47 8.18 -3.51
C GLU A 182 3.16 7.92 -2.17
N PHE A 183 2.52 7.13 -1.31
CA PHE A 183 3.06 6.75 -0.01
C PHE A 183 4.36 5.93 -0.14
N ASP A 184 4.40 4.95 -1.04
CA ASP A 184 5.60 4.16 -1.32
C ASP A 184 6.76 5.04 -1.77
N LEU A 185 6.53 6.03 -2.63
CA LEU A 185 7.59 6.96 -3.05
C LEU A 185 8.16 7.75 -1.86
N LYS A 186 7.32 8.19 -0.90
CA LYS A 186 7.79 8.84 0.34
C LYS A 186 8.62 7.87 1.19
N VAL A 187 8.12 6.66 1.38
CA VAL A 187 8.81 5.59 2.14
C VAL A 187 10.17 5.29 1.52
N LEU A 188 10.21 4.95 0.22
CA LEU A 188 11.42 4.50 -0.48
C LEU A 188 12.53 5.56 -0.54
N LYS A 189 12.19 6.83 -0.43
CA LYS A 189 13.15 7.95 -0.36
C LYS A 189 13.79 8.09 1.03
N ASN A 190 13.11 7.65 2.07
CA ASN A 190 13.50 7.94 3.45
C ASN A 190 13.88 6.69 4.26
N ALA A 191 13.58 5.51 3.77
CA ALA A 191 13.73 4.26 4.50
C ALA A 191 15.01 3.48 4.14
N LYS A 192 15.50 2.70 5.11
CA LYS A 192 16.30 1.50 4.87
C LYS A 192 15.36 0.31 4.82
N ILE A 193 15.37 -0.43 3.73
CA ILE A 193 14.39 -1.48 3.46
C ILE A 193 15.06 -2.84 3.50
N ALA A 194 14.58 -3.72 4.37
CA ALA A 194 14.86 -5.15 4.30
C ALA A 194 13.75 -5.84 3.50
N TYR A 195 14.14 -6.70 2.57
CA TYR A 195 13.21 -7.46 1.72
C TYR A 195 13.47 -8.94 1.84
N SER A 196 12.40 -9.73 1.79
CA SER A 196 12.48 -11.19 1.59
C SER A 196 11.61 -11.64 0.41
N PRO A 197 12.09 -12.60 -0.41
CA PRO A 197 11.33 -13.16 -1.53
C PRO A 197 10.20 -14.12 -1.11
N SER A 198 10.11 -14.47 0.17
CA SER A 198 9.07 -15.37 0.69
C SER A 198 7.71 -14.68 0.69
N PRO A 199 6.67 -15.27 0.07
CA PRO A 199 5.34 -14.70 0.10
C PRO A 199 4.69 -14.92 1.47
N ILE A 200 4.07 -13.87 2.01
CA ILE A 200 3.41 -13.88 3.32
C ILE A 200 1.94 -13.41 3.27
N TYR A 201 1.46 -13.04 2.10
CA TYR A 201 0.21 -12.34 1.93
C TYR A 201 -0.43 -12.70 0.58
N GLU A 202 -1.76 -12.73 0.53
CA GLU A 202 -2.57 -12.94 -0.66
C GLU A 202 -3.45 -11.72 -0.93
N HIS A 203 -3.20 -11.07 -2.06
CA HIS A 203 -4.07 -10.03 -2.60
C HIS A 203 -5.16 -10.67 -3.46
N LEU A 204 -6.41 -10.56 -3.03
CA LEU A 204 -7.55 -11.21 -3.66
C LEU A 204 -8.25 -10.28 -4.65
N TYR A 205 -8.05 -10.48 -5.95
CA TYR A 205 -8.71 -9.68 -6.99
C TYR A 205 -10.24 -9.82 -7.03
N GLU A 206 -10.79 -10.89 -6.47
CA GLU A 206 -12.23 -11.16 -6.46
C GLU A 206 -13.03 -10.09 -5.69
N PHE A 207 -12.43 -9.54 -4.63
CA PHE A 207 -13.06 -8.53 -3.77
C PHE A 207 -12.57 -7.11 -4.07
N SER A 208 -11.65 -6.97 -5.02
CA SER A 208 -11.04 -5.68 -5.39
C SER A 208 -12.00 -4.85 -6.24
N GLU A 209 -12.34 -3.66 -5.78
CA GLU A 209 -13.15 -2.68 -6.53
C GLU A 209 -12.32 -1.87 -7.55
N LEU A 210 -11.14 -2.35 -7.93
CA LEU A 210 -10.23 -1.68 -8.85
C LEU A 210 -10.93 -1.37 -10.18
N GLY A 211 -11.45 -0.15 -10.31
CA GLY A 211 -11.83 0.42 -11.59
C GLY A 211 -13.31 0.51 -11.91
N SER A 212 -14.23 0.38 -10.96
CA SER A 212 -15.68 0.41 -11.23
C SER A 212 -16.20 1.76 -11.75
N SER A 213 -15.55 2.89 -11.42
CA SER A 213 -15.88 4.20 -11.99
C SER A 213 -14.66 5.11 -12.11
N LEU A 214 -14.61 5.92 -13.16
CA LEU A 214 -13.56 6.92 -13.32
C LEU A 214 -13.83 8.09 -12.36
N LYS A 215 -12.95 8.26 -11.35
CA LYS A 215 -13.03 9.38 -10.41
C LYS A 215 -12.56 10.69 -11.06
N PRO A 216 -12.93 11.88 -10.52
CA PRO A 216 -12.38 13.17 -10.95
C PRO A 216 -10.86 13.20 -10.90
N ILE A 217 -10.21 13.97 -11.81
CA ILE A 217 -8.74 13.97 -11.98
C ILE A 217 -8.00 14.43 -10.73
N ASP A 218 -8.57 15.30 -9.92
CA ASP A 218 -8.02 15.77 -8.65
C ASP A 218 -7.97 14.69 -7.56
N LYS A 219 -8.60 13.53 -7.78
CA LYS A 219 -8.49 12.35 -6.93
C LYS A 219 -7.34 11.41 -7.32
N PHE A 220 -6.65 11.69 -8.43
CA PHE A 220 -5.50 10.91 -8.89
C PHE A 220 -4.17 11.56 -8.46
N TYR A 221 -3.21 10.74 -8.04
CA TYR A 221 -1.86 11.24 -7.76
C TYR A 221 -1.25 11.99 -8.93
N ALA A 222 -1.53 11.57 -10.17
CA ALA A 222 -1.06 12.25 -11.39
C ALA A 222 -1.40 13.74 -11.45
N TYR A 223 -2.49 14.18 -10.81
CA TYR A 223 -2.86 15.59 -10.72
C TYR A 223 -1.82 16.42 -9.94
N TYR A 224 -1.30 15.87 -8.85
CA TYR A 224 -0.37 16.53 -7.93
C TYR A 224 1.10 16.37 -8.31
N ILE A 225 1.43 15.48 -9.27
CA ILE A 225 2.82 15.21 -9.65
C ILE A 225 3.54 16.45 -10.13
N ASN A 226 4.69 16.71 -9.47
CA ASN A 226 5.74 17.61 -9.88
C ASN A 226 7.03 16.82 -10.04
N LEU A 227 7.81 17.04 -11.11
CA LEU A 227 9.07 16.35 -11.41
C LEU A 227 10.31 17.13 -10.96
N ASN A 228 10.14 18.35 -10.43
CA ASN A 228 11.25 19.14 -9.92
C ASN A 228 11.89 18.44 -8.71
N HIS A 229 13.21 18.52 -8.62
CA HIS A 229 13.99 17.95 -7.51
C HIS A 229 13.79 16.44 -7.26
N CYS A 230 13.27 15.72 -8.26
CA CYS A 230 13.15 14.26 -8.18
C CYS A 230 14.42 13.56 -8.67
N SER A 231 14.77 12.44 -8.03
CA SER A 231 15.80 11.54 -8.54
C SER A 231 15.37 10.88 -9.86
N PHE A 232 16.32 10.26 -10.58
CA PHE A 232 16.03 9.64 -11.87
C PHE A 232 14.86 8.65 -11.81
N TYR A 233 14.93 7.65 -10.93
CA TYR A 233 13.89 6.63 -10.84
C TYR A 233 12.57 7.14 -10.26
N GLU A 234 12.60 8.16 -9.40
CA GLU A 234 11.39 8.85 -8.95
C GLU A 234 10.67 9.53 -10.13
N LYS A 235 11.44 10.21 -11.02
CA LYS A 235 10.87 10.78 -12.25
C LYS A 235 10.25 9.70 -13.12
N MET A 236 10.94 8.58 -13.31
CA MET A 236 10.44 7.47 -14.13
C MET A 236 9.12 6.91 -13.58
N MET A 237 9.02 6.70 -12.27
CA MET A 237 7.77 6.25 -11.63
C MET A 237 6.65 7.29 -11.80
N LYS A 238 6.92 8.56 -11.54
CA LYS A 238 5.93 9.63 -11.70
C LYS A 238 5.45 9.77 -13.13
N LEU A 239 6.32 9.63 -14.13
CA LEU A 239 5.93 9.62 -15.55
C LEU A 239 5.07 8.41 -15.91
N ARG A 240 5.37 7.24 -15.36
CA ARG A 240 4.53 6.04 -15.49
C ARG A 240 3.12 6.26 -14.94
N ILE A 241 2.99 6.89 -13.77
CA ILE A 241 1.70 7.20 -13.16
C ILE A 241 0.91 8.18 -14.02
N ILE A 242 1.56 9.23 -14.56
CA ILE A 242 0.91 10.17 -15.48
C ILE A 242 0.40 9.44 -16.72
N GLU A 243 1.21 8.55 -17.29
CA GLU A 243 0.83 7.77 -18.48
C GLU A 243 -0.32 6.80 -18.18
N TRP A 244 -0.25 6.04 -17.09
CA TRP A 244 -1.32 5.12 -16.69
C TRP A 244 -2.64 5.86 -16.43
N THR A 245 -2.57 7.04 -15.80
CA THR A 245 -3.73 7.90 -15.61
C THR A 245 -4.27 8.40 -16.94
N TYR A 246 -3.40 8.78 -17.88
CA TYR A 246 -3.82 9.21 -19.23
C TYR A 246 -4.58 8.09 -19.96
N TYR A 247 -4.11 6.85 -19.91
CA TYR A 247 -4.80 5.72 -20.51
C TYR A 247 -6.18 5.46 -19.87
N LYS A 248 -6.32 5.62 -18.55
CA LYS A 248 -7.63 5.53 -17.89
C LYS A 248 -8.62 6.59 -18.42
N TYR A 249 -8.15 7.79 -18.73
CA TYR A 249 -8.97 8.89 -19.26
C TYR A 249 -9.16 8.84 -20.78
N GLN A 250 -8.41 8.03 -21.52
CA GLN A 250 -8.38 8.04 -22.98
C GLN A 250 -9.77 7.96 -23.62
N ASN A 251 -10.63 7.08 -23.08
CA ASN A 251 -12.00 6.86 -23.57
C ASN A 251 -13.07 7.65 -22.79
N SER A 252 -12.68 8.53 -21.87
CA SER A 252 -13.63 9.36 -21.13
C SER A 252 -14.06 10.60 -21.92
N ASN A 253 -15.13 11.23 -21.48
CA ASN A 253 -15.56 12.52 -22.03
C ASN A 253 -14.87 13.72 -21.35
N ASP A 254 -13.96 13.48 -20.37
CA ASP A 254 -13.26 14.54 -19.64
C ASP A 254 -12.10 15.10 -20.48
N VAL A 255 -12.42 16.08 -21.32
CA VAL A 255 -11.46 16.77 -22.18
C VAL A 255 -10.43 17.54 -21.36
N ALA A 256 -10.84 18.12 -20.22
CA ALA A 256 -9.96 18.92 -19.37
C ALA A 256 -8.87 18.04 -18.73
N ALA A 257 -9.24 16.88 -18.16
CA ALA A 257 -8.28 15.92 -17.64
C ALA A 257 -7.30 15.42 -18.69
N LYS A 258 -7.79 15.05 -19.88
CA LYS A 258 -6.92 14.64 -21.00
C LYS A 258 -5.94 15.72 -21.40
N LYS A 259 -6.38 16.98 -21.50
CA LYS A 259 -5.53 18.12 -21.82
C LYS A 259 -4.46 18.37 -20.74
N LEU A 260 -4.85 18.29 -19.46
CA LEU A 260 -3.93 18.42 -18.35
C LEU A 260 -2.81 17.36 -18.40
N LEU A 261 -3.18 16.09 -18.55
CA LEU A 261 -2.22 14.97 -18.59
C LEU A 261 -1.28 15.06 -19.79
N ARG A 262 -1.81 15.38 -20.98
CA ARG A 262 -0.99 15.65 -22.18
C ARG A 262 -0.01 16.80 -21.93
N ARG A 263 -0.46 17.90 -21.33
CA ARG A 263 0.41 19.03 -20.99
C ARG A 263 1.53 18.62 -20.03
N LYS A 264 1.23 17.80 -19.00
CA LYS A 264 2.25 17.28 -18.08
C LYS A 264 3.30 16.43 -18.80
N MET A 265 2.90 15.57 -19.74
CA MET A 265 3.83 14.78 -20.58
C MET A 265 4.66 15.68 -21.49
N MET A 266 4.05 16.64 -22.19
CA MET A 266 4.73 17.54 -23.11
C MET A 266 5.70 18.49 -22.41
N ASN A 267 5.33 19.06 -21.27
CA ASN A 267 6.23 19.91 -20.47
C ASN A 267 7.48 19.16 -19.97
N ASN A 268 7.44 17.82 -19.98
CA ASN A 268 8.52 16.94 -19.56
C ASN A 268 8.95 16.01 -20.72
N PHE A 269 8.80 16.43 -21.96
CA PHE A 269 8.93 15.59 -23.16
C PHE A 269 10.25 14.82 -23.23
N GLY A 270 11.38 15.47 -22.96
CA GLY A 270 12.71 14.81 -22.94
C GLY A 270 12.77 13.67 -21.93
N TRP A 271 12.25 13.89 -20.70
CA TRP A 271 12.16 12.86 -19.66
C TRP A 271 11.16 11.75 -20.03
N PHE A 272 10.05 12.11 -20.69
CA PHE A 272 9.07 11.15 -21.16
C PHE A 272 9.64 10.22 -22.24
N LEU A 273 10.45 10.72 -23.16
CA LEU A 273 11.18 9.90 -24.13
C LEU A 273 12.15 8.92 -23.44
N ILE A 274 12.94 9.41 -22.49
CA ILE A 274 13.85 8.56 -21.70
C ILE A 274 13.04 7.46 -20.98
N TYR A 275 11.94 7.83 -20.34
CA TYR A 275 11.05 6.86 -19.69
C TYR A 275 10.54 5.80 -20.69
N LYS A 276 10.08 6.21 -21.87
CA LYS A 276 9.58 5.30 -22.91
C LYS A 276 10.64 4.32 -23.40
N VAL A 277 11.89 4.77 -23.53
CA VAL A 277 13.00 3.87 -23.86
C VAL A 277 13.23 2.87 -22.72
N TYR A 278 13.36 3.37 -21.48
CA TYR A 278 13.62 2.51 -20.32
C TYR A 278 12.53 1.47 -20.07
N SER A 279 11.24 1.87 -20.23
CA SER A 279 10.10 0.99 -19.98
C SER A 279 9.93 -0.15 -20.98
N LYS A 280 10.60 -0.08 -22.16
CA LYS A 280 10.61 -1.18 -23.13
C LYS A 280 11.48 -2.36 -22.74
N PHE A 281 12.40 -2.18 -21.78
CA PHE A 281 13.33 -3.20 -21.31
C PHE A 281 12.89 -3.84 -19.98
N LEU A 282 11.70 -3.50 -19.49
CA LEU A 282 11.05 -4.06 -18.31
C LEU A 282 9.86 -4.94 -18.67
#